data_02a5e814536d7d735e5bb4d671b0de54
#
_entry.id   02a5e814536d7d735e5bb4d671b0de54
#
_cell.length_a   1.000
_cell.length_b   1.000
_cell.length_c   1.000
_cell.angle_alpha   90.00
_cell.angle_beta   90.00
_cell.angle_gamma   90.00
#
_symmetry.space_group_name_H-M   'P 1'
#
loop_
_entity.id
_entity.type
_entity.pdbx_description
1 polymer ?
#
loop_
_entity_poly.entity_id
_entity_poly.type
_entity_poly.pdbx_seq_one_letter_code
_entity_poly.pdbx_strand_id
1 'polypeptide(L)'
;LLLLGIIFLISLVFFSSLNLDSNPQREALISKIPIEKLDFDLDVEAGINNSIQLKSAEIKRNDSLFSILRRLGIEEKNIVDLVNSDRSNLLAQIKIGKTLEVGIGLSNEVIFLNYIRDFKSGVRAEKSGEVYKIEEYELNTEKYRVFKNIEIKNSLYVDGLKKGLPDSVIMDLVYIFGWDIDFVHDIRPGDSYSLIYEEVFVNGEKKLDGDILIAEFINRDRTHTAIRYKLQNGFSEYFSLEGRNVKKAFLRSPVKFSYISSSYNLKRRHPILHKVRAHTGV
;
A
#
# COMPACT_ATOMS: atom_id res chain seq x y z
N LEU A 1 -12.68 31.70 30.30
CA LEU A 1 -13.37 30.54 30.93
C LEU A 1 -14.45 29.96 30.02
N LEU A 2 -15.26 30.76 29.31
CA LEU A 2 -16.32 30.28 28.40
C LEU A 2 -15.77 29.54 27.17
N LEU A 3 -14.62 29.95 26.61
CA LEU A 3 -14.00 29.32 25.43
C LEU A 3 -13.43 27.92 25.73
N LEU A 4 -12.85 27.72 26.92
CA LEU A 4 -12.34 26.43 27.38
C LEU A 4 -13.48 25.42 27.62
N GLY A 5 -14.65 25.88 28.08
CA GLY A 5 -15.83 25.04 28.25
C GLY A 5 -16.40 24.51 26.91
N ILE A 6 -16.36 25.33 25.86
CA ILE A 6 -16.86 24.97 24.54
C ILE A 6 -15.96 23.93 23.87
N ILE A 7 -14.65 24.04 24.01
CA ILE A 7 -13.68 23.06 23.47
C ILE A 7 -13.82 21.72 24.18
N PHE A 8 -14.05 21.72 25.49
CA PHE A 8 -14.28 20.50 26.27
C PHE A 8 -15.63 19.84 25.91
N LEU A 9 -16.67 20.61 25.63
CA LEU A 9 -17.98 20.12 25.20
C LEU A 9 -17.94 19.55 23.79
N ILE A 10 -17.20 20.17 22.87
CA ILE A 10 -16.99 19.66 21.50
C ILE A 10 -16.16 18.36 21.53
N SER A 11 -15.15 18.25 22.40
CA SER A 11 -14.38 17.03 22.62
C SER A 11 -15.28 15.90 23.18
N LEU A 12 -16.17 16.23 24.12
CA LEU A 12 -17.07 15.22 24.72
C LEU A 12 -18.18 14.76 23.75
N VAL A 13 -18.69 15.66 22.92
CA VAL A 13 -19.69 15.32 21.89
C VAL A 13 -19.06 14.55 20.75
N PHE A 14 -17.82 14.86 20.37
CA PHE A 14 -17.06 14.08 19.39
C PHE A 14 -16.73 12.68 19.91
N PHE A 15 -16.41 12.55 21.20
CA PHE A 15 -16.12 11.26 21.83
C PHE A 15 -17.40 10.43 22.06
N SER A 16 -18.53 11.06 22.32
CA SER A 16 -19.82 10.34 22.49
C SER A 16 -20.46 9.91 21.18
N SER A 17 -20.15 10.61 20.06
CA SER A 17 -20.61 10.19 18.72
C SER A 17 -19.73 9.13 18.06
N LEU A 18 -18.55 8.85 18.62
CA LEU A 18 -17.63 7.78 18.20
C LEU A 18 -17.82 6.47 18.98
N ASN A 19 -18.80 6.38 19.87
CA ASN A 19 -19.33 5.08 20.30
C ASN A 19 -20.11 4.44 19.15
N LEU A 20 -19.40 4.14 18.08
CA LEU A 20 -19.80 3.17 17.08
C LEU A 20 -19.73 1.81 17.77
N ASP A 21 -20.88 1.35 18.23
CA ASP A 21 -21.11 -0.03 18.64
C ASP A 21 -20.26 -0.95 17.74
N SER A 22 -19.30 -1.62 18.36
CA SER A 22 -18.69 -2.81 17.83
C SER A 22 -19.80 -3.88 17.80
N ASN A 23 -20.64 -3.80 16.78
CA ASN A 23 -21.68 -4.79 16.56
C ASN A 23 -20.97 -6.06 16.05
N PRO A 24 -20.87 -7.11 16.87
CA PRO A 24 -20.22 -8.36 16.47
C PRO A 24 -20.90 -9.03 15.27
N GLN A 25 -22.10 -8.57 14.91
CA GLN A 25 -22.79 -9.02 13.70
C GLN A 25 -22.22 -8.40 12.41
N ARG A 26 -21.50 -7.26 12.46
CA ARG A 26 -20.80 -6.71 11.29
C ARG A 26 -19.53 -7.45 10.94
N GLU A 27 -18.76 -7.89 11.92
CA GLU A 27 -17.60 -8.76 11.67
C GLU A 27 -18.04 -10.13 11.12
N ALA A 28 -19.17 -10.65 11.58
CA ALA A 28 -19.73 -11.89 11.08
C ALA A 28 -20.35 -11.77 9.68
N LEU A 29 -20.76 -10.57 9.24
CA LEU A 29 -21.27 -10.34 7.88
C LEU A 29 -20.15 -10.21 6.84
N ILE A 30 -19.00 -9.64 7.22
CA ILE A 30 -17.83 -9.54 6.34
C ILE A 30 -17.19 -10.92 6.11
N SER A 31 -17.29 -11.84 7.08
CA SER A 31 -16.75 -13.19 6.96
C SER A 31 -17.64 -14.19 6.19
N LYS A 32 -18.85 -13.79 5.77
CA LYS A 32 -19.85 -14.67 5.14
C LYS A 32 -20.33 -14.21 3.78
N ILE A 33 -19.70 -13.22 3.16
CA ILE A 33 -19.92 -12.98 1.74
C ILE A 33 -19.16 -14.10 1.01
N PRO A 34 -19.84 -15.06 0.36
CA PRO A 34 -19.12 -16.00 -0.47
C PRO A 34 -18.39 -15.16 -1.51
N ILE A 35 -17.08 -15.41 -1.64
CA ILE A 35 -16.29 -14.92 -2.75
C ILE A 35 -16.89 -15.64 -3.98
N GLU A 36 -17.96 -15.10 -4.52
CA GLU A 36 -18.28 -15.38 -5.90
C GLU A 36 -17.03 -14.91 -6.66
N LYS A 37 -16.31 -15.89 -7.23
CA LYS A 37 -15.34 -15.62 -8.28
C LYS A 37 -15.93 -14.49 -9.09
N LEU A 38 -15.14 -13.44 -9.32
CA LEU A 38 -15.46 -12.48 -10.36
C LEU A 38 -15.67 -13.28 -11.64
N ASP A 39 -16.89 -13.66 -11.88
CA ASP A 39 -17.37 -13.89 -13.22
C ASP A 39 -17.28 -12.50 -13.85
N PHE A 40 -16.19 -12.27 -14.56
CA PHE A 40 -16.22 -11.31 -15.62
C PHE A 40 -17.44 -11.69 -16.44
N ASP A 41 -18.47 -10.83 -16.43
CA ASP A 41 -19.51 -10.88 -17.45
C ASP A 41 -18.83 -10.64 -18.80
N LEU A 42 -18.11 -11.66 -19.24
CA LEU A 42 -18.04 -12.01 -20.62
C LEU A 42 -19.44 -12.56 -20.89
N ASP A 43 -20.32 -11.78 -21.51
CA ASP A 43 -21.45 -12.27 -22.28
C ASP A 43 -20.89 -13.14 -23.41
N VAL A 44 -20.30 -14.26 -23.01
CA VAL A 44 -19.86 -15.32 -23.89
C VAL A 44 -20.84 -16.46 -23.62
N GLU A 45 -21.75 -16.64 -24.57
CA GLU A 45 -22.65 -17.78 -24.62
C GLU A 45 -21.95 -19.03 -24.11
N ALA A 46 -22.62 -19.82 -23.27
CA ALA A 46 -22.12 -20.95 -22.45
C ALA A 46 -21.42 -22.09 -23.24
N GLY A 47 -20.94 -21.85 -24.44
CA GLY A 47 -20.24 -22.78 -25.30
C GLY A 47 -18.73 -22.53 -25.50
N ILE A 48 -18.18 -21.39 -25.11
CA ILE A 48 -16.78 -20.98 -25.44
C ILE A 48 -15.79 -21.27 -24.31
N ASN A 49 -16.25 -21.50 -23.09
CA ASN A 49 -15.40 -21.63 -21.90
C ASN A 49 -14.39 -22.81 -21.90
N ASN A 50 -14.50 -23.78 -22.82
CA ASN A 50 -13.57 -24.91 -22.89
C ASN A 50 -12.45 -24.75 -23.93
N SER A 51 -12.36 -23.62 -24.63
CA SER A 51 -11.48 -23.44 -25.78
C SER A 51 -10.42 -22.34 -25.64
N ILE A 52 -10.39 -21.58 -24.52
CA ILE A 52 -9.41 -20.52 -24.29
C ILE A 52 -8.36 -20.98 -23.31
N GLN A 53 -7.10 -20.99 -23.72
CA GLN A 53 -5.96 -21.24 -22.85
C GLN A 53 -5.45 -19.93 -22.27
N LEU A 54 -5.55 -19.76 -20.95
CA LEU A 54 -4.99 -18.61 -20.24
C LEU A 54 -3.50 -18.82 -19.99
N LYS A 55 -2.67 -17.84 -20.41
CA LYS A 55 -1.24 -17.78 -20.11
C LYS A 55 -0.90 -16.42 -19.53
N SER A 56 0.12 -16.38 -18.64
CA SER A 56 0.65 -15.13 -18.10
C SER A 56 2.15 -15.07 -18.24
N ALA A 57 2.69 -13.86 -18.35
CA ALA A 57 4.13 -13.62 -18.37
C ALA A 57 4.47 -12.33 -17.63
N GLU A 58 5.51 -12.39 -16.80
CA GLU A 58 6.15 -11.21 -16.26
C GLU A 58 7.07 -10.58 -17.32
N ILE A 59 7.02 -9.26 -17.45
CA ILE A 59 7.83 -8.49 -18.40
C ILE A 59 9.24 -8.33 -17.83
N LYS A 60 10.22 -8.86 -18.55
CA LYS A 60 11.62 -8.83 -18.19
C LYS A 60 12.40 -7.74 -18.93
N ARG A 61 13.64 -7.52 -18.52
CA ARG A 61 14.54 -6.59 -19.20
C ARG A 61 14.74 -7.02 -20.66
N ASN A 62 14.66 -6.07 -21.58
CA ASN A 62 14.75 -6.25 -23.04
C ASN A 62 13.55 -7.01 -23.67
N ASP A 63 12.49 -7.29 -22.93
CA ASP A 63 11.26 -7.79 -23.52
C ASP A 63 10.56 -6.69 -24.34
N SER A 64 9.98 -7.10 -25.46
CA SER A 64 8.98 -6.36 -26.21
C SER A 64 7.67 -7.15 -26.20
N LEU A 65 6.56 -6.52 -26.47
CA LEU A 65 5.28 -7.22 -26.61
C LEU A 65 5.42 -8.41 -27.58
N PHE A 66 6.06 -8.18 -28.73
CA PHE A 66 6.32 -9.21 -29.72
C PHE A 66 7.10 -10.41 -29.14
N SER A 67 8.21 -10.16 -28.44
CA SER A 67 9.03 -11.24 -27.88
C SER A 67 8.30 -12.04 -26.79
N ILE A 68 7.46 -11.37 -25.99
CA ILE A 68 6.65 -12.02 -24.95
C ILE A 68 5.60 -12.94 -25.58
N LEU A 69 4.83 -12.41 -26.52
CA LEU A 69 3.75 -13.16 -27.17
C LEU A 69 4.29 -14.36 -27.98
N ARG A 70 5.44 -14.20 -28.66
CA ARG A 70 6.12 -15.31 -29.31
C ARG A 70 6.58 -16.36 -28.33
N ARG A 71 7.12 -15.97 -27.16
CA ARG A 71 7.51 -16.89 -26.07
C ARG A 71 6.31 -17.66 -25.50
N LEU A 72 5.12 -17.07 -25.52
CA LEU A 72 3.87 -17.70 -25.10
C LEU A 72 3.29 -18.64 -26.18
N GLY A 73 3.92 -18.72 -27.36
CA GLY A 73 3.54 -19.63 -28.44
C GLY A 73 2.52 -19.06 -29.41
N ILE A 74 2.36 -17.74 -29.46
CA ILE A 74 1.46 -17.07 -30.41
C ILE A 74 2.19 -16.92 -31.75
N GLU A 75 1.47 -17.22 -32.82
CA GLU A 75 2.00 -17.10 -34.19
C GLU A 75 2.27 -15.65 -34.57
N GLU A 76 3.33 -15.42 -35.33
CA GLU A 76 3.81 -14.10 -35.72
C GLU A 76 2.73 -13.25 -36.40
N LYS A 77 1.92 -13.86 -37.28
CA LYS A 77 0.80 -13.19 -37.94
C LYS A 77 -0.16 -12.58 -36.92
N ASN A 78 -0.59 -13.37 -35.93
CA ASN A 78 -1.52 -12.92 -34.88
C ASN A 78 -0.93 -11.81 -34.01
N ILE A 79 0.38 -11.82 -33.77
CA ILE A 79 1.10 -10.74 -33.05
C ILE A 79 1.09 -9.47 -33.87
N VAL A 80 1.37 -9.56 -35.17
CA VAL A 80 1.38 -8.41 -36.07
C VAL A 80 0.00 -7.78 -36.18
N ASP A 81 -1.05 -8.58 -36.28
CA ASP A 81 -2.44 -8.10 -36.33
C ASP A 81 -2.82 -7.34 -35.06
N LEU A 82 -2.43 -7.84 -33.88
CA LEU A 82 -2.63 -7.15 -32.61
C LEU A 82 -1.85 -5.83 -32.56
N VAL A 83 -0.56 -5.83 -32.90
CA VAL A 83 0.28 -4.63 -32.88
C VAL A 83 -0.23 -3.57 -33.85
N ASN A 84 -0.65 -3.97 -35.07
CA ASN A 84 -1.21 -3.04 -36.06
C ASN A 84 -2.55 -2.44 -35.62
N SER A 85 -3.29 -3.13 -34.72
CA SER A 85 -4.53 -2.62 -34.15
C SER A 85 -4.27 -1.55 -33.07
N ASP A 86 -3.07 -1.50 -32.47
CA ASP A 86 -2.71 -0.56 -31.39
C ASP A 86 -2.33 0.82 -31.94
N ARG A 87 -3.30 1.51 -32.53
CA ARG A 87 -3.09 2.87 -33.11
C ARG A 87 -2.64 3.91 -32.07
N SER A 88 -2.97 3.69 -30.81
CA SER A 88 -2.64 4.61 -29.69
C SER A 88 -1.33 4.28 -29.02
N ASN A 89 -0.62 3.24 -29.45
CA ASN A 89 0.62 2.74 -28.87
C ASN A 89 0.54 2.44 -27.36
N LEU A 90 -0.63 2.01 -26.88
CA LEU A 90 -0.86 1.70 -25.47
C LEU A 90 -0.06 0.48 -25.00
N LEU A 91 0.04 -0.51 -25.87
CA LEU A 91 0.79 -1.74 -25.63
C LEU A 91 2.30 -1.61 -25.91
N ALA A 92 2.73 -0.51 -26.52
CA ALA A 92 4.15 -0.20 -26.70
C ALA A 92 4.81 0.29 -25.40
N GLN A 93 4.00 0.72 -24.41
CA GLN A 93 4.48 1.31 -23.14
C GLN A 93 4.56 0.30 -21.98
N ILE A 94 4.79 -0.96 -22.28
CA ILE A 94 4.94 -2.00 -21.24
C ILE A 94 6.19 -1.77 -20.37
N LYS A 95 6.09 -2.04 -19.07
CA LYS A 95 7.15 -1.80 -18.09
C LYS A 95 7.63 -3.10 -17.46
N ILE A 96 8.94 -3.18 -17.21
CA ILE A 96 9.58 -4.30 -16.53
C ILE A 96 8.92 -4.55 -15.16
N GLY A 97 8.78 -5.83 -14.78
CA GLY A 97 8.19 -6.26 -13.52
C GLY A 97 6.66 -6.21 -13.49
N LYS A 98 6.01 -5.86 -14.61
CA LYS A 98 4.55 -5.92 -14.74
C LYS A 98 4.12 -7.22 -15.41
N THR A 99 2.84 -7.54 -15.29
CA THR A 99 2.26 -8.80 -15.78
C THR A 99 1.46 -8.56 -17.06
N LEU A 100 1.61 -9.49 -17.98
CA LEU A 100 0.81 -9.63 -19.18
C LEU A 100 0.02 -10.95 -19.10
N GLU A 101 -1.28 -10.89 -19.20
CA GLU A 101 -2.17 -12.05 -19.28
C GLU A 101 -2.75 -12.16 -20.68
N VAL A 102 -2.80 -13.37 -21.23
CA VAL A 102 -3.22 -13.58 -22.61
C VAL A 102 -4.15 -14.81 -22.66
N GLY A 103 -5.35 -14.62 -23.17
CA GLY A 103 -6.26 -15.69 -23.55
C GLY A 103 -6.01 -16.10 -25.00
N ILE A 104 -5.66 -17.36 -25.21
CA ILE A 104 -5.28 -17.91 -26.50
C ILE A 104 -6.36 -18.89 -26.96
N GLY A 105 -6.88 -18.70 -28.17
CA GLY A 105 -7.86 -19.56 -28.78
C GLY A 105 -7.26 -20.84 -29.39
N LEU A 106 -8.11 -21.70 -29.91
CA LEU A 106 -7.73 -23.00 -30.49
C LEU A 106 -6.80 -22.89 -31.71
N SER A 107 -6.91 -21.81 -32.48
CA SER A 107 -6.06 -21.52 -33.62
C SER A 107 -4.82 -20.68 -33.29
N ASN A 108 -4.39 -20.68 -32.01
CA ASN A 108 -3.28 -19.90 -31.50
C ASN A 108 -3.42 -18.37 -31.71
N GLU A 109 -4.64 -17.88 -31.92
CA GLU A 109 -4.92 -16.44 -31.93
C GLU A 109 -5.07 -15.89 -30.52
N VAL A 110 -4.75 -14.59 -30.36
CA VAL A 110 -5.05 -13.86 -29.13
C VAL A 110 -6.54 -13.52 -29.11
N ILE A 111 -7.29 -14.07 -28.17
CA ILE A 111 -8.69 -13.70 -27.93
C ILE A 111 -8.75 -12.41 -27.12
N PHE A 112 -7.98 -12.36 -26.05
CA PHE A 112 -7.77 -11.13 -25.27
C PHE A 112 -6.35 -11.05 -24.74
N LEU A 113 -5.92 -9.83 -24.47
CA LEU A 113 -4.68 -9.52 -23.78
C LEU A 113 -4.96 -8.48 -22.70
N ASN A 114 -4.44 -8.70 -21.50
CA ASN A 114 -4.57 -7.81 -20.38
C ASN A 114 -3.18 -7.44 -19.86
N TYR A 115 -2.77 -6.20 -20.06
CA TYR A 115 -1.55 -5.64 -19.50
C TYR A 115 -1.87 -4.94 -18.18
N ILE A 116 -1.44 -5.53 -17.07
CA ILE A 116 -1.72 -5.04 -15.71
C ILE A 116 -0.62 -4.04 -15.31
N ARG A 117 -0.96 -2.75 -15.28
CA ARG A 117 -0.04 -1.67 -14.84
C ARG A 117 0.10 -1.64 -13.33
N ASP A 118 -1.02 -1.76 -12.63
CA ASP A 118 -1.12 -1.81 -11.18
C ASP A 118 -2.44 -2.51 -10.78
N PHE A 119 -2.74 -2.53 -9.47
CA PHE A 119 -3.91 -3.24 -8.95
C PHE A 119 -5.27 -2.70 -9.44
N LYS A 120 -5.30 -1.51 -10.03
CA LYS A 120 -6.54 -0.85 -10.49
C LYS A 120 -6.54 -0.46 -11.96
N SER A 121 -5.42 -0.47 -12.65
CA SER A 121 -5.34 0.03 -14.02
C SER A 121 -4.50 -0.85 -14.94
N GLY A 122 -4.83 -0.79 -16.21
CA GLY A 122 -4.12 -1.53 -17.24
C GLY A 122 -4.56 -1.17 -18.64
N VAL A 123 -4.15 -2.00 -19.59
CA VAL A 123 -4.58 -1.95 -20.98
C VAL A 123 -5.17 -3.30 -21.35
N ARG A 124 -6.34 -3.29 -21.93
CA ARG A 124 -7.01 -4.48 -22.47
C ARG A 124 -7.09 -4.42 -23.97
N ALA A 125 -6.77 -5.53 -24.60
CA ALA A 125 -7.02 -5.77 -26.01
C ALA A 125 -7.98 -6.97 -26.13
N GLU A 126 -9.06 -6.82 -26.89
CA GLU A 126 -10.05 -7.87 -27.15
C GLU A 126 -10.24 -8.03 -28.66
N LYS A 127 -10.25 -9.28 -29.12
CA LYS A 127 -10.46 -9.59 -30.54
C LYS A 127 -11.91 -9.33 -30.91
N SER A 128 -12.12 -8.53 -31.95
CA SER A 128 -13.43 -8.22 -32.51
C SER A 128 -13.37 -8.41 -34.04
N GLY A 129 -13.75 -9.61 -34.49
CA GLY A 129 -13.56 -10.01 -35.89
C GLY A 129 -12.09 -10.09 -36.27
N GLU A 130 -11.68 -9.32 -37.29
CA GLU A 130 -10.30 -9.29 -37.80
C GLU A 130 -9.41 -8.24 -37.11
N VAL A 131 -9.96 -7.44 -36.22
CA VAL A 131 -9.24 -6.35 -35.52
C VAL A 131 -9.30 -6.51 -34.01
N TYR A 132 -8.43 -5.79 -33.30
CA TYR A 132 -8.47 -5.72 -31.84
C TYR A 132 -8.99 -4.36 -31.38
N LYS A 133 -9.95 -4.38 -30.45
CA LYS A 133 -10.32 -3.21 -29.66
C LYS A 133 -9.33 -3.10 -28.52
N ILE A 134 -8.58 -1.99 -28.46
CA ILE A 134 -7.55 -1.76 -27.44
C ILE A 134 -7.90 -0.50 -26.67
N GLU A 135 -8.00 -0.65 -25.36
CA GLU A 135 -8.40 0.45 -24.47
C GLU A 135 -7.70 0.38 -23.11
N GLU A 136 -7.53 1.54 -22.52
CA GLU A 136 -7.13 1.60 -21.10
C GLU A 136 -8.35 1.35 -20.23
N TYR A 137 -8.12 0.68 -19.11
CA TYR A 137 -9.14 0.53 -18.09
C TYR A 137 -8.63 1.03 -16.73
N GLU A 138 -9.55 1.53 -15.92
CA GLU A 138 -9.33 1.85 -14.52
C GLU A 138 -10.49 1.28 -13.71
N LEU A 139 -10.17 0.39 -12.76
CA LEU A 139 -11.15 -0.23 -11.88
C LEU A 139 -11.53 0.75 -10.77
N ASN A 140 -12.80 0.80 -10.43
CA ASN A 140 -13.27 1.60 -9.30
C ASN A 140 -12.66 1.10 -8.01
N THR A 141 -12.13 2.02 -7.23
CA THR A 141 -11.56 1.73 -5.92
C THR A 141 -12.46 2.29 -4.83
N GLU A 142 -12.71 1.47 -3.83
CA GLU A 142 -13.38 1.88 -2.60
C GLU A 142 -12.34 2.05 -1.50
N LYS A 143 -12.51 3.11 -0.70
CA LYS A 143 -11.61 3.41 0.41
C LYS A 143 -12.38 3.36 1.71
N TYR A 144 -11.94 2.51 2.61
CA TYR A 144 -12.50 2.39 3.94
C TYR A 144 -11.54 2.97 4.97
N ARG A 145 -12.07 3.71 5.93
CA ARG A 145 -11.29 4.27 7.03
C ARG A 145 -11.33 3.32 8.21
N VAL A 146 -10.17 2.94 8.67
CA VAL A 146 -9.98 2.02 9.79
C VAL A 146 -9.36 2.78 10.95
N PHE A 147 -10.01 2.75 12.11
CA PHE A 147 -9.48 3.29 13.36
C PHE A 147 -8.82 2.18 14.17
N LYS A 148 -7.65 2.47 14.71
CA LYS A 148 -6.96 1.62 15.66
C LYS A 148 -6.48 2.45 16.84
N ASN A 149 -6.54 1.84 18.03
CA ASN A 149 -5.97 2.37 19.27
C ASN A 149 -5.18 1.25 19.96
N ILE A 150 -3.91 1.49 20.19
CA ILE A 150 -2.96 0.50 20.70
C ILE A 150 -2.20 1.07 21.90
N GLU A 151 -2.28 0.36 23.03
CA GLU A 151 -1.41 0.55 24.19
C GLU A 151 -0.17 -0.33 24.03
N ILE A 152 1.00 0.25 24.20
CA ILE A 152 2.28 -0.45 24.10
C ILE A 152 2.57 -1.17 25.42
N LYS A 153 2.71 -2.49 25.34
CA LYS A 153 3.09 -3.37 26.46
C LYS A 153 4.48 -3.98 26.26
N ASN A 154 4.79 -4.33 25.02
CA ASN A 154 6.07 -4.93 24.63
C ASN A 154 6.85 -4.03 23.68
N SER A 155 6.29 -3.76 22.51
CA SER A 155 6.85 -2.83 21.52
C SER A 155 5.75 -2.31 20.60
N LEU A 156 5.99 -1.16 20.00
CA LEU A 156 5.10 -0.59 18.99
C LEU A 156 4.70 -1.61 17.91
N TYR A 157 5.69 -2.32 17.39
CA TYR A 157 5.50 -3.26 16.29
C TYR A 157 4.70 -4.50 16.72
N VAL A 158 5.14 -5.18 17.80
CA VAL A 158 4.50 -6.43 18.26
C VAL A 158 3.07 -6.19 18.71
N ASP A 159 2.82 -5.11 19.44
CA ASP A 159 1.48 -4.82 19.96
C ASP A 159 0.55 -4.31 18.86
N GLY A 160 1.09 -3.59 17.86
CA GLY A 160 0.37 -3.22 16.64
C GLY A 160 -0.09 -4.43 15.83
N LEU A 161 0.82 -5.35 15.53
CA LEU A 161 0.49 -6.59 14.82
C LEU A 161 -0.57 -7.41 15.55
N LYS A 162 -0.47 -7.55 16.88
CA LYS A 162 -1.47 -8.27 17.70
C LYS A 162 -2.87 -7.64 17.61
N LYS A 163 -2.95 -6.34 17.38
CA LYS A 163 -4.21 -5.60 17.17
C LYS A 163 -4.66 -5.57 15.70
N GLY A 164 -3.99 -6.34 14.84
CA GLY A 164 -4.31 -6.43 13.41
C GLY A 164 -3.97 -5.17 12.64
N LEU A 165 -2.96 -4.41 13.08
CA LEU A 165 -2.42 -3.32 12.30
C LEU A 165 -1.43 -3.89 11.27
N PRO A 166 -1.56 -3.55 9.98
CA PRO A 166 -0.64 -4.02 8.95
C PRO A 166 0.80 -3.53 9.18
N ASP A 167 1.76 -4.33 8.76
CA ASP A 167 3.20 -4.01 8.84
C ASP A 167 3.55 -2.68 8.16
N SER A 168 3.02 -2.47 6.94
CA SER A 168 3.19 -1.23 6.18
C SER A 168 2.74 0.00 6.97
N VAL A 169 1.57 -0.06 7.61
CA VAL A 169 0.99 1.04 8.37
C VAL A 169 1.80 1.32 9.65
N ILE A 170 2.33 0.26 10.31
CA ILE A 170 3.24 0.43 11.46
C ILE A 170 4.52 1.15 11.03
N MET A 171 5.09 0.78 9.88
CA MET A 171 6.30 1.41 9.37
C MET A 171 6.07 2.87 8.94
N ASP A 172 4.92 3.16 8.37
CA ASP A 172 4.52 4.54 8.05
C ASP A 172 4.37 5.39 9.32
N LEU A 173 3.80 4.84 10.39
CA LEU A 173 3.71 5.51 11.68
C LEU A 173 5.10 5.84 12.24
N VAL A 174 6.04 4.89 12.15
CA VAL A 174 7.44 5.12 12.53
C VAL A 174 8.08 6.21 11.68
N TYR A 175 7.81 6.23 10.37
CA TYR A 175 8.32 7.28 9.49
C TYR A 175 7.75 8.66 9.85
N ILE A 176 6.46 8.75 10.18
CA ILE A 176 5.79 10.00 10.55
C ILE A 176 6.40 10.59 11.82
N PHE A 177 6.49 9.80 12.90
CA PHE A 177 6.91 10.29 14.21
C PHE A 177 8.42 10.15 14.49
N GLY A 178 9.18 9.51 13.62
CA GLY A 178 10.64 9.32 13.79
C GLY A 178 11.47 10.59 13.83
N TRP A 179 10.85 11.73 13.49
CA TRP A 179 11.45 13.08 13.67
C TRP A 179 11.38 13.57 15.11
N ASP A 180 10.43 13.09 15.90
CA ASP A 180 10.17 13.49 17.28
C ASP A 180 10.52 12.41 18.28
N ILE A 181 10.36 11.13 17.93
CA ILE A 181 10.46 9.96 18.80
C ILE A 181 11.58 9.05 18.29
N ASP A 182 12.50 8.70 19.18
CA ASP A 182 13.44 7.61 18.95
C ASP A 182 12.77 6.29 19.36
N PHE A 183 12.26 5.56 18.36
CA PHE A 183 11.53 4.31 18.59
C PHE A 183 12.37 3.18 19.21
N VAL A 184 13.69 3.30 19.22
CA VAL A 184 14.60 2.34 19.87
C VAL A 184 14.78 2.65 21.35
N HIS A 185 14.88 3.94 21.70
CA HIS A 185 15.29 4.35 23.04
C HIS A 185 14.19 5.04 23.85
N ASP A 186 13.18 5.63 23.21
CA ASP A 186 12.19 6.44 23.90
C ASP A 186 10.91 5.67 24.27
N ILE A 187 10.61 4.57 23.61
CA ILE A 187 9.37 3.81 23.82
C ILE A 187 9.37 3.07 25.15
N ARG A 188 8.24 3.15 25.85
CA ARG A 188 8.04 2.49 27.17
C ARG A 188 6.68 1.79 27.21
N PRO A 189 6.53 0.73 28.05
CA PRO A 189 5.21 0.23 28.42
C PRO A 189 4.36 1.36 29.01
N GLY A 190 3.10 1.44 28.58
CA GLY A 190 2.17 2.53 28.91
C GLY A 190 2.10 3.65 27.89
N ASP A 191 3.08 3.78 26.99
CA ASP A 191 2.90 4.63 25.78
C ASP A 191 1.77 4.09 24.92
N SER A 192 1.17 4.92 24.11
CA SER A 192 0.06 4.53 23.23
C SER A 192 0.03 5.29 21.93
N TYR A 193 -0.65 4.72 20.96
CA TYR A 193 -0.90 5.41 19.71
C TYR A 193 -2.27 5.06 19.14
N SER A 194 -2.86 6.06 18.51
CA SER A 194 -4.13 5.97 17.80
C SER A 194 -3.97 6.46 16.39
N LEU A 195 -4.62 5.81 15.43
CA LEU A 195 -4.55 6.26 14.05
C LEU A 195 -5.83 5.92 13.27
N ILE A 196 -6.06 6.71 12.25
CA ILE A 196 -7.02 6.40 11.18
C ILE A 196 -6.21 6.26 9.90
N TYR A 197 -6.32 5.11 9.23
CA TYR A 197 -5.71 4.86 7.93
C TYR A 197 -6.75 4.38 6.93
N GLU A 198 -6.40 4.41 5.64
CA GLU A 198 -7.26 3.90 4.57
C GLU A 198 -6.93 2.45 4.25
N GLU A 199 -7.94 1.66 3.95
CA GLU A 199 -7.82 0.39 3.23
C GLU A 199 -8.45 0.56 1.86
N VAL A 200 -7.76 0.09 0.81
CA VAL A 200 -8.20 0.23 -0.57
C VAL A 200 -8.68 -1.11 -1.11
N PHE A 201 -9.90 -1.13 -1.58
CA PHE A 201 -10.57 -2.29 -2.14
C PHE A 201 -10.84 -2.08 -3.63
N VAL A 202 -10.83 -3.16 -4.37
CA VAL A 202 -11.28 -3.24 -5.76
C VAL A 202 -12.21 -4.43 -5.85
N ASN A 203 -13.44 -4.20 -6.32
CA ASN A 203 -14.48 -5.22 -6.44
C ASN A 203 -14.69 -6.03 -5.13
N GLY A 204 -14.70 -5.35 -3.99
CA GLY A 204 -14.89 -5.95 -2.67
C GLY A 204 -13.65 -6.68 -2.10
N GLU A 205 -12.56 -6.76 -2.83
CA GLU A 205 -11.30 -7.37 -2.37
C GLU A 205 -10.28 -6.31 -1.95
N LYS A 206 -9.74 -6.46 -0.74
CA LYS A 206 -8.68 -5.56 -0.26
C LYS A 206 -7.40 -5.74 -1.09
N LYS A 207 -6.91 -4.66 -1.68
CA LYS A 207 -5.71 -4.66 -2.52
C LYS A 207 -4.49 -4.08 -1.83
N LEU A 208 -4.67 -3.06 -0.98
CA LEU A 208 -3.55 -2.48 -0.23
C LEU A 208 -4.04 -1.73 1.01
N ASP A 209 -3.11 -1.51 1.93
CA ASP A 209 -3.25 -0.53 3.00
C ASP A 209 -2.82 0.83 2.46
N GLY A 210 -3.70 1.80 2.61
CA GLY A 210 -3.48 3.16 2.14
C GLY A 210 -2.81 4.03 3.19
N ASP A 211 -2.86 5.33 2.96
CA ASP A 211 -2.19 6.31 3.80
C ASP A 211 -2.81 6.43 5.20
N ILE A 212 -1.99 6.74 6.19
CA ILE A 212 -2.45 7.21 7.49
C ILE A 212 -3.01 8.63 7.30
N LEU A 213 -4.27 8.83 7.65
CA LEU A 213 -4.94 10.14 7.53
C LEU A 213 -4.67 11.02 8.74
N ILE A 214 -4.73 10.42 9.91
CA ILE A 214 -4.51 11.06 11.22
C ILE A 214 -3.83 10.06 12.13
N ALA A 215 -2.88 10.51 12.91
CA ALA A 215 -2.27 9.73 13.96
C ALA A 215 -1.97 10.59 15.18
N GLU A 216 -2.07 9.97 16.34
CA GLU A 216 -1.65 10.51 17.61
C GLU A 216 -0.74 9.48 18.31
N PHE A 217 0.34 9.97 18.88
CA PHE A 217 1.27 9.15 19.65
C PHE A 217 1.52 9.81 21.02
N ILE A 218 1.24 9.09 22.09
CA ILE A 218 1.50 9.52 23.46
C ILE A 218 2.77 8.80 23.92
N ASN A 219 3.84 9.57 24.08
CA ASN A 219 5.14 9.08 24.55
C ASN A 219 5.57 9.87 25.77
N ARG A 220 5.74 9.21 26.90
CA ARG A 220 6.15 9.84 28.17
C ARG A 220 5.30 11.07 28.50
N ASP A 221 3.99 10.94 28.48
CA ASP A 221 2.99 11.99 28.74
C ASP A 221 3.01 13.16 27.74
N ARG A 222 3.77 13.06 26.65
CA ARG A 222 3.76 14.03 25.54
C ARG A 222 2.94 13.48 24.38
N THR A 223 2.01 14.29 23.94
CA THR A 223 1.18 13.95 22.76
C THR A 223 1.81 14.53 21.50
N HIS A 224 2.03 13.67 20.54
CA HIS A 224 2.45 14.04 19.18
C HIS A 224 1.30 13.75 18.24
N THR A 225 0.92 14.69 17.39
CA THR A 225 -0.16 14.54 16.42
C THR A 225 0.34 14.74 15.01
N ALA A 226 -0.22 14.02 14.08
CA ALA A 226 0.09 14.11 12.66
C ALA A 226 -1.18 14.01 11.84
N ILE A 227 -1.46 15.02 11.04
CA ILE A 227 -2.61 15.08 10.13
C ILE A 227 -2.07 15.15 8.72
N ARG A 228 -2.53 14.24 7.86
CA ARG A 228 -2.18 14.22 6.44
C ARG A 228 -2.91 15.32 5.70
N TYR A 229 -2.18 16.17 5.00
CA TYR A 229 -2.72 17.27 4.23
C TYR A 229 -2.15 17.27 2.82
N LYS A 230 -3.03 17.44 1.81
CA LYS A 230 -2.64 17.54 0.41
C LYS A 230 -2.33 18.99 0.08
N LEU A 231 -1.08 19.27 -0.28
CA LEU A 231 -0.60 20.58 -0.67
C LEU A 231 -1.08 20.96 -2.09
N GLN A 232 -0.99 22.25 -2.41
CA GLN A 232 -1.37 22.76 -3.74
C GLN A 232 -0.54 22.17 -4.89
N ASN A 233 0.71 21.77 -4.62
CA ASN A 233 1.58 21.10 -5.58
C ASN A 233 1.23 19.62 -5.81
N GLY A 234 0.15 19.12 -5.18
CA GLY A 234 -0.33 17.75 -5.31
C GLY A 234 0.31 16.73 -4.37
N PHE A 235 1.41 17.06 -3.70
CA PHE A 235 2.03 16.20 -2.69
C PHE A 235 1.25 16.23 -1.38
N SER A 236 1.34 15.16 -0.61
CA SER A 236 0.77 15.11 0.73
C SER A 236 1.88 15.03 1.77
N GLU A 237 1.71 15.78 2.84
CA GLU A 237 2.62 15.83 3.97
C GLU A 237 1.84 15.78 5.29
N TYR A 238 2.55 15.57 6.40
CA TYR A 238 1.96 15.50 7.73
C TYR A 238 2.25 16.78 8.51
N PHE A 239 1.22 17.29 9.20
CA PHE A 239 1.27 18.50 9.99
C PHE A 239 0.73 18.25 11.40
N SER A 240 1.31 18.93 12.38
CA SER A 240 0.78 18.95 13.75
C SER A 240 -0.53 19.74 13.82
N LEU A 241 -1.21 19.71 14.97
CA LEU A 241 -2.42 20.51 15.20
C LEU A 241 -2.18 22.01 15.07
N GLU A 242 -0.94 22.47 15.32
CA GLU A 242 -0.56 23.88 15.16
C GLU A 242 -0.15 24.23 13.72
N GLY A 243 -0.31 23.31 12.77
CA GLY A 243 0.01 23.52 11.37
C GLY A 243 1.50 23.48 11.04
N ARG A 244 2.34 22.98 11.95
CA ARG A 244 3.78 22.79 11.71
C ARG A 244 4.01 21.47 11.00
N ASN A 245 4.88 21.47 9.97
CA ASN A 245 5.26 20.23 9.31
C ASN A 245 5.96 19.29 10.29
N VAL A 246 5.51 18.04 10.34
CA VAL A 246 6.07 17.01 11.22
C VAL A 246 7.50 16.66 10.80
N LYS A 247 7.78 16.70 9.50
CA LYS A 247 9.12 16.48 8.95
C LYS A 247 10.06 17.62 9.31
N LYS A 248 11.15 17.30 9.98
CA LYS A 248 12.19 18.26 10.41
C LYS A 248 13.43 18.19 9.53
N ALA A 249 14.33 19.16 9.67
CA ALA A 249 15.59 19.17 8.92
C ALA A 249 16.52 18.00 9.26
N PHE A 250 16.40 17.44 10.46
CA PHE A 250 17.22 16.32 10.92
C PHE A 250 16.37 15.24 11.55
N LEU A 251 16.58 13.99 11.15
CA LEU A 251 16.02 12.83 11.84
C LEU A 251 16.68 12.66 13.19
N ARG A 252 15.88 12.29 14.19
CA ARG A 252 16.41 12.00 15.54
C ARG A 252 17.27 10.73 15.54
N SER A 253 16.90 9.73 14.73
CA SER A 253 17.69 8.54 14.47
C SER A 253 17.89 8.38 12.96
N PRO A 254 19.03 8.86 12.39
CA PRO A 254 19.24 8.92 10.93
C PRO A 254 19.55 7.56 10.29
N VAL A 255 19.75 6.51 11.08
CA VAL A 255 20.10 5.17 10.59
C VAL A 255 18.84 4.31 10.52
N LYS A 256 18.55 3.72 9.36
CA LYS A 256 17.49 2.72 9.23
C LYS A 256 17.76 1.59 10.21
N PHE A 257 16.90 1.43 11.21
CA PHE A 257 16.82 0.34 12.17
C PHE A 257 17.93 -0.72 12.06
N SER A 258 19.14 -0.33 12.34
CA SER A 258 20.24 -1.24 12.63
C SER A 258 20.52 -1.13 14.12
N TYR A 259 20.83 -2.26 14.75
CA TYR A 259 21.20 -2.22 16.16
C TYR A 259 22.50 -1.41 16.33
N ILE A 260 22.64 -0.70 17.43
CA ILE A 260 23.88 -0.03 17.79
C ILE A 260 24.91 -1.11 18.14
N SER A 261 25.84 -1.35 17.24
CA SER A 261 26.90 -2.35 17.44
C SER A 261 27.87 -1.94 18.53
N SER A 262 27.98 -0.66 18.83
CA SER A 262 28.86 -0.12 19.86
C SER A 262 28.47 1.30 20.26
N SER A 263 28.14 1.49 21.52
CA SER A 263 27.84 2.79 22.11
C SER A 263 29.08 3.68 22.25
N TYR A 264 28.86 4.99 22.43
CA TYR A 264 29.88 5.93 22.83
C TYR A 264 30.62 5.43 24.10
N ASN A 265 31.93 5.30 24.02
CA ASN A 265 32.75 4.89 25.17
C ASN A 265 34.19 5.39 25.01
N LEU A 266 34.64 6.25 25.91
CA LEU A 266 35.99 6.81 25.89
C LEU A 266 37.09 5.77 26.20
N LYS A 267 36.72 4.62 26.76
CA LYS A 267 37.67 3.56 27.16
C LYS A 267 37.29 2.21 26.53
N ARG A 268 36.89 2.20 25.27
CA ARG A 268 36.54 0.96 24.56
C ARG A 268 37.78 0.18 24.16
N ARG A 269 37.78 -1.12 24.38
CA ARG A 269 38.78 -2.03 23.80
C ARG A 269 38.46 -2.21 22.31
N HIS A 270 39.37 -1.79 21.44
CA HIS A 270 39.18 -1.89 20.00
C HIS A 270 39.17 -3.38 19.58
N PRO A 271 38.14 -3.87 18.85
CA PRO A 271 37.98 -5.30 18.57
C PRO A 271 39.10 -5.92 17.73
N ILE A 272 39.74 -5.12 16.87
CA ILE A 272 40.82 -5.59 16.00
C ILE A 272 42.22 -5.29 16.57
N LEU A 273 42.39 -4.09 17.15
CA LEU A 273 43.72 -3.65 17.63
C LEU A 273 44.01 -4.06 19.07
N HIS A 274 43.01 -4.61 19.79
CA HIS A 274 43.04 -5.03 21.18
C HIS A 274 43.59 -3.98 22.18
N LYS A 275 43.66 -2.71 21.77
CA LYS A 275 44.06 -1.54 22.57
C LYS A 275 42.86 -0.73 23.03
N VAL A 276 43.01 -0.07 24.16
CA VAL A 276 41.96 0.86 24.65
C VAL A 276 42.05 2.14 23.81
N ARG A 277 40.97 2.49 23.13
CA ARG A 277 40.80 3.73 22.35
C ARG A 277 39.43 4.32 22.63
N ALA A 278 39.35 5.64 22.60
CA ALA A 278 38.06 6.34 22.64
C ALA A 278 37.25 5.98 21.40
N HIS A 279 35.99 5.59 21.60
CA HIS A 279 34.95 5.48 20.58
C HIS A 279 34.01 6.68 20.74
N THR A 280 34.19 7.69 19.91
CA THR A 280 33.53 9.01 20.03
C THR A 280 32.31 9.14 19.11
N GLY A 281 31.84 8.06 18.51
CA GLY A 281 30.66 7.99 17.70
C GLY A 281 29.78 6.79 18.07
N VAL A 282 28.59 6.75 17.50
CA VAL A 282 27.62 5.65 17.61
C VAL A 282 27.32 5.12 16.21
#